data_61641f3d065979ccc7c7cf92b4bbc750
#
_entry.id   61641f3d065979ccc7c7cf92b4bbc750
#
_cell.length_a   1.000
_cell.length_b   1.000
_cell.length_c   1.000
_cell.angle_alpha   90.00
_cell.angle_beta   90.00
_cell.angle_gamma   90.00
#
_symmetry.space_group_name_H-M   'P 1'
#
loop_
_entity.id
_entity.type
_entity.pdbx_description
1 polymer ?
#
loop_
_entity_poly.entity_id
_entity_poly.type
_entity_poly.pdbx_seq_one_letter_code
_entity_poly.pdbx_strand_id
1 'polypeptide(L)'
;MVAALELYLDVDATRRLRTLWRALEAEGIPTMGSLHQKHRPHISLAAAHRLDPHAVADALSGFQVARDLTVSMDFAGQFVGRVLWLGVTVTAELLDHHRAVHDRLTAGGVEVWEHYRPGRWVPHCTVSLRVPNPMMAPAIRRCLEILPLRATVTGAALADHANDILHPL
;
A
#
# COMPACT_ATOMS: atom_id res chain seq x y z
N MET A 1 -7.86 11.65 -7.75
CA MET A 1 -6.70 10.96 -8.37
C MET A 1 -5.59 10.99 -7.34
N VAL A 2 -4.78 9.96 -7.24
CA VAL A 2 -3.81 9.78 -6.14
C VAL A 2 -2.46 9.39 -6.75
N ALA A 3 -1.40 10.04 -6.28
CA ALA A 3 -0.05 9.56 -6.45
C ALA A 3 0.46 9.01 -5.11
N ALA A 4 1.18 7.89 -5.13
CA ALA A 4 1.65 7.22 -3.92
C ALA A 4 3.07 6.68 -4.09
N LEU A 5 3.85 6.77 -3.02
CA LEU A 5 5.12 6.08 -2.87
C LEU A 5 4.83 4.69 -2.30
N GLU A 6 5.04 3.66 -3.10
CA GLU A 6 4.61 2.29 -2.84
C GLU A 6 5.77 1.35 -2.61
N LEU A 7 5.63 0.47 -1.63
CA LEU A 7 6.48 -0.72 -1.44
C LEU A 7 5.80 -1.94 -2.04
N TYR A 8 6.52 -2.67 -2.87
CA TYR A 8 6.05 -3.92 -3.48
C TYR A 8 6.57 -5.14 -2.73
N LEU A 9 5.75 -6.16 -2.72
CA LEU A 9 5.98 -7.39 -1.98
C LEU A 9 6.57 -8.46 -2.91
N ASP A 10 7.18 -9.47 -2.30
CA ASP A 10 7.70 -10.63 -3.01
C ASP A 10 6.62 -11.36 -3.84
N VAL A 11 7.09 -12.26 -4.70
CA VAL A 11 6.25 -12.96 -5.67
C VAL A 11 5.20 -13.84 -4.99
N ASP A 12 5.54 -14.48 -3.88
CA ASP A 12 4.61 -15.39 -3.18
C ASP A 12 3.47 -14.62 -2.50
N ALA A 13 3.80 -13.59 -1.73
CA ALA A 13 2.81 -12.71 -1.11
C ALA A 13 1.93 -12.04 -2.16
N THR A 14 2.52 -11.52 -3.23
CA THR A 14 1.79 -10.91 -4.35
C THR A 14 0.81 -11.90 -4.99
N ARG A 15 1.21 -13.15 -5.20
CA ARG A 15 0.36 -14.21 -5.76
C ARG A 15 -0.83 -14.51 -4.84
N ARG A 16 -0.60 -14.66 -3.54
CA ARG A 16 -1.65 -14.93 -2.54
C ARG A 16 -2.66 -13.78 -2.47
N LEU A 17 -2.19 -12.54 -2.48
CA LEU A 17 -3.05 -11.35 -2.49
C LEU A 17 -3.89 -11.25 -3.77
N ARG A 18 -3.30 -11.53 -4.93
CA ARG A 18 -4.06 -11.58 -6.20
C ARG A 18 -5.07 -12.72 -6.23
N THR A 19 -4.79 -13.83 -5.57
CA THR A 19 -5.78 -14.93 -5.42
C THR A 19 -6.95 -14.50 -4.54
N LEU A 20 -6.70 -13.78 -3.44
CA LEU A 20 -7.75 -13.16 -2.63
C LEU A 20 -8.60 -12.18 -3.47
N TRP A 21 -7.97 -11.30 -4.26
CA TRP A 21 -8.71 -10.37 -5.12
C TRP A 21 -9.66 -11.11 -6.06
N ARG A 22 -9.17 -12.14 -6.76
CA ARG A 22 -10.02 -12.94 -7.67
C ARG A 22 -11.19 -13.63 -6.95
N ALA A 23 -10.95 -14.12 -5.73
CA ALA A 23 -12.01 -14.74 -4.94
C ALA A 23 -13.10 -13.72 -4.56
N LEU A 24 -12.72 -12.52 -4.13
CA LEU A 24 -13.64 -11.44 -3.82
C LEU A 24 -14.41 -10.95 -5.06
N GLU A 25 -13.73 -10.82 -6.20
CA GLU A 25 -14.35 -10.44 -7.48
C GLU A 25 -15.38 -11.47 -7.95
N ALA A 26 -15.11 -12.76 -7.76
CA ALA A 26 -16.07 -13.83 -8.06
C ALA A 26 -17.32 -13.75 -7.16
N GLU A 27 -17.22 -13.12 -5.99
CA GLU A 27 -18.34 -12.84 -5.09
C GLU A 27 -19.00 -11.47 -5.35
N GLY A 28 -18.59 -10.75 -6.42
CA GLY A 28 -19.15 -9.45 -6.79
C GLY A 28 -18.59 -8.27 -6.01
N ILE A 29 -17.45 -8.44 -5.34
CA ILE A 29 -16.78 -7.37 -4.59
C ILE A 29 -15.65 -6.80 -5.47
N PRO A 30 -15.72 -5.52 -5.89
CA PRO A 30 -14.64 -4.92 -6.66
C PRO A 30 -13.37 -4.80 -5.81
N THR A 31 -12.24 -5.17 -6.38
CA THR A 31 -10.93 -5.09 -5.71
C THR A 31 -10.00 -4.09 -6.38
N MET A 32 -8.83 -3.89 -5.80
CA MET A 32 -7.78 -3.08 -6.43
C MET A 32 -7.36 -3.67 -7.79
N GLY A 33 -7.43 -4.98 -7.97
CA GLY A 33 -7.12 -5.66 -9.23
C GLY A 33 -8.10 -5.34 -10.37
N SER A 34 -9.37 -5.10 -10.06
CA SER A 34 -10.38 -4.75 -11.05
C SER A 34 -10.37 -3.27 -11.47
N LEU A 35 -9.73 -2.40 -10.68
CA LEU A 35 -9.64 -0.97 -10.99
C LEU A 35 -8.65 -0.68 -12.12
N HIS A 36 -7.49 -1.34 -12.11
CA HIS A 36 -6.45 -1.21 -13.13
C HIS A 36 -5.71 -2.54 -13.30
N GLN A 37 -5.56 -3.02 -14.54
CA GLN A 37 -4.89 -4.30 -14.83
C GLN A 37 -3.44 -4.36 -14.35
N LYS A 38 -2.76 -3.22 -14.27
CA LYS A 38 -1.37 -3.12 -13.81
C LYS A 38 -1.25 -2.96 -12.29
N HIS A 39 -2.37 -2.82 -11.57
CA HIS A 39 -2.31 -2.62 -10.13
C HIS A 39 -1.62 -3.81 -9.43
N ARG A 40 -0.73 -3.47 -8.50
CA ARG A 40 0.03 -4.46 -7.73
C ARG A 40 -0.32 -4.32 -6.25
N PRO A 41 -0.43 -5.43 -5.51
CA PRO A 41 -0.48 -5.34 -4.05
C PRO A 41 0.72 -4.57 -3.51
N HIS A 42 0.47 -3.57 -2.67
CA HIS A 42 1.50 -2.66 -2.17
C HIS A 42 1.16 -2.13 -0.78
N ILE A 43 2.17 -1.56 -0.13
CA ILE A 43 2.03 -0.75 1.08
C ILE A 43 2.45 0.67 0.72
N SER A 44 1.57 1.65 0.90
CA SER A 44 1.92 3.05 0.62
C SER A 44 2.63 3.67 1.82
N LEU A 45 3.83 4.21 1.58
CA LEU A 45 4.59 4.98 2.57
C LEU A 45 4.13 6.44 2.63
N ALA A 46 3.75 7.00 1.48
CA ALA A 46 3.30 8.37 1.34
C ALA A 46 2.27 8.45 0.21
N ALA A 47 1.33 9.39 0.30
CA ALA A 47 0.40 9.66 -0.78
C ALA A 47 -0.01 11.15 -0.77
N ALA A 48 -0.40 11.65 -1.94
CA ALA A 48 -0.95 12.97 -2.16
C ALA A 48 -1.85 12.99 -3.40
N HIS A 49 -2.50 14.12 -3.65
CA HIS A 49 -3.23 14.31 -4.92
C HIS A 49 -2.29 14.28 -6.13
N ARG A 50 -1.09 14.82 -5.96
CA ARG A 50 0.00 14.83 -6.96
C ARG A 50 1.34 14.77 -6.23
N LEU A 51 2.27 14.04 -6.79
CA LEU A 51 3.67 14.00 -6.36
C LEU A 51 4.51 14.21 -7.61
N ASP A 52 5.41 15.20 -7.57
CA ASP A 52 6.36 15.43 -8.66
C ASP A 52 7.42 14.32 -8.65
N PRO A 53 7.55 13.51 -9.70
CA PRO A 53 8.51 12.42 -9.75
C PRO A 53 9.96 12.87 -9.59
N HIS A 54 10.32 14.04 -10.14
CA HIS A 54 11.67 14.59 -10.00
C HIS A 54 11.96 15.01 -8.57
N ALA A 55 11.04 15.77 -7.95
CA ALA A 55 11.20 16.19 -6.56
C ALA A 55 11.28 14.98 -5.60
N VAL A 56 10.48 13.93 -5.83
CA VAL A 56 10.55 12.70 -5.02
C VAL A 56 11.86 11.96 -5.24
N ALA A 57 12.31 11.82 -6.50
CA ALA A 57 13.57 11.14 -6.81
C ALA A 57 14.78 11.90 -6.22
N ASP A 58 14.79 13.22 -6.30
CA ASP A 58 15.84 14.08 -5.72
C ASP A 58 15.85 13.96 -4.19
N ALA A 59 14.68 14.06 -3.54
CA ALA A 59 14.56 13.93 -2.09
C ALA A 59 15.03 12.56 -1.57
N LEU A 60 14.80 11.50 -2.32
CA LEU A 60 15.16 10.13 -1.96
C LEU A 60 16.50 9.66 -2.55
N SER A 61 17.24 10.58 -3.21
CA SER A 61 18.54 10.24 -3.82
C SER A 61 19.50 9.66 -2.77
N GLY A 62 20.14 8.55 -3.12
CA GLY A 62 21.05 7.82 -2.23
C GLY A 62 20.37 7.10 -1.05
N PHE A 63 19.04 7.06 -1.00
CA PHE A 63 18.29 6.33 0.01
C PHE A 63 17.64 5.08 -0.58
N GLN A 64 17.84 3.94 0.03
CA GLN A 64 17.24 2.68 -0.41
C GLN A 64 15.80 2.58 0.12
N VAL A 65 14.83 3.00 -0.70
CA VAL A 65 13.40 2.95 -0.37
C VAL A 65 12.90 1.50 -0.27
N ALA A 66 13.26 0.68 -1.26
CA ALA A 66 13.02 -0.77 -1.23
C ALA A 66 14.22 -1.47 -0.59
N ARG A 67 14.24 -1.55 0.74
CA ARG A 67 15.20 -2.40 1.46
C ARG A 67 14.52 -3.71 1.85
N ASP A 68 15.30 -4.74 2.18
CA ASP A 68 14.81 -6.06 2.61
C ASP A 68 14.06 -5.98 3.96
N LEU A 69 12.90 -5.33 3.96
CA LEU A 69 12.00 -5.28 5.11
C LEU A 69 11.10 -6.50 5.09
N THR A 70 11.09 -7.25 6.18
CA THR A 70 10.08 -8.27 6.41
C THR A 70 8.86 -7.62 7.07
N VAL A 71 7.69 -7.82 6.46
CA VAL A 71 6.40 -7.35 6.98
C VAL A 71 5.48 -8.53 7.23
N SER A 72 4.60 -8.42 8.22
CA SER A 72 3.54 -9.39 8.49
C SER A 72 2.19 -8.69 8.44
N MET A 73 1.26 -9.22 7.67
CA MET A 73 -0.13 -8.81 7.69
C MET A 73 -0.89 -9.80 8.56
N ASP A 74 -1.44 -9.34 9.68
CA ASP A 74 -1.98 -10.24 10.70
C ASP A 74 -3.47 -10.01 10.99
N PHE A 75 -4.05 -8.96 10.41
CA PHE A 75 -5.45 -8.61 10.60
C PHE A 75 -6.03 -7.92 9.37
N ALA A 76 -7.36 -7.90 9.28
CA ALA A 76 -8.09 -7.15 8.28
C ALA A 76 -8.86 -6.01 8.95
N GLY A 77 -9.00 -4.90 8.26
CA GLY A 77 -9.68 -3.73 8.77
C GLY A 77 -10.47 -2.98 7.69
N GLN A 78 -11.24 -2.02 8.16
CA GLN A 78 -12.06 -1.15 7.33
C GLN A 78 -11.80 0.31 7.70
N PHE A 79 -11.51 1.15 6.70
CA PHE A 79 -11.60 2.59 6.87
C PHE A 79 -13.02 3.10 6.59
N VAL A 80 -13.30 4.30 7.07
CA VAL A 80 -14.52 5.04 6.70
C VAL A 80 -14.64 5.09 5.18
N GLY A 81 -15.86 4.93 4.63
CA GLY A 81 -16.08 4.87 3.19
C GLY A 81 -16.00 3.48 2.58
N ARG A 82 -15.95 2.43 3.41
CA ARG A 82 -15.99 1.01 2.99
C ARG A 82 -14.71 0.51 2.31
N VAL A 83 -13.58 1.11 2.63
CA VAL A 83 -12.26 0.66 2.17
C VAL A 83 -11.83 -0.54 3.02
N LEU A 84 -11.66 -1.69 2.38
CA LEU A 84 -11.16 -2.92 2.99
C LEU A 84 -9.65 -3.04 2.78
N TRP A 85 -8.93 -3.40 3.84
CA TRP A 85 -7.46 -3.52 3.81
C TRP A 85 -6.95 -4.61 4.74
N LEU A 86 -5.74 -5.09 4.47
CA LEU A 86 -4.96 -5.94 5.36
C LEU A 86 -3.99 -5.08 6.16
N GLY A 87 -4.01 -5.22 7.47
CA GLY A 87 -3.17 -4.47 8.38
C GLY A 87 -1.79 -5.10 8.54
N VAL A 88 -0.77 -4.27 8.40
CA VAL A 88 0.62 -4.65 8.63
C VAL A 88 0.96 -4.47 10.10
N THR A 89 1.49 -5.50 10.72
CA THR A 89 1.98 -5.41 12.10
C THR A 89 3.13 -4.42 12.19
N VAL A 90 2.98 -3.44 13.07
CA VAL A 90 3.92 -2.35 13.24
C VAL A 90 5.15 -2.85 13.98
N THR A 91 6.34 -2.68 13.37
CA THR A 91 7.63 -2.92 13.99
C THR A 91 8.41 -1.61 14.11
N ALA A 92 9.36 -1.54 15.03
CA ALA A 92 10.25 -0.37 15.16
C ALA A 92 10.99 -0.11 13.84
N GLU A 93 11.49 -1.18 13.20
CA GLU A 93 12.19 -1.10 11.92
C GLU A 93 11.32 -0.48 10.81
N LEU A 94 10.06 -0.89 10.69
CA LEU A 94 9.12 -0.35 9.70
C LEU A 94 8.83 1.13 9.97
N LEU A 95 8.65 1.51 11.24
CA LEU A 95 8.40 2.91 11.61
C LEU A 95 9.62 3.79 11.39
N ASP A 96 10.81 3.31 11.71
CA ASP A 96 12.05 4.06 11.50
C ASP A 96 12.33 4.27 10.02
N HIS A 97 12.07 3.23 9.19
CA HIS A 97 12.15 3.35 7.75
C HIS A 97 11.14 4.36 7.20
N HIS A 98 9.89 4.29 7.63
CA HIS A 98 8.84 5.23 7.24
C HIS A 98 9.21 6.66 7.63
N ARG A 99 9.71 6.88 8.85
CA ARG A 99 10.18 8.19 9.32
C ARG A 99 11.32 8.72 8.45
N ALA A 100 12.34 7.90 8.17
CA ALA A 100 13.48 8.29 7.36
C ALA A 100 13.07 8.71 5.93
N VAL A 101 12.07 8.05 5.34
CA VAL A 101 11.46 8.48 4.06
C VAL A 101 10.81 9.84 4.21
N HIS A 102 9.98 10.04 5.23
CA HIS A 102 9.26 11.31 5.43
C HIS A 102 10.18 12.49 5.75
N ASP A 103 11.25 12.27 6.52
CA ASP A 103 12.25 13.31 6.81
C ASP A 103 12.89 13.84 5.50
N ARG A 104 13.20 12.92 4.57
CA ARG A 104 13.77 13.27 3.26
C ARG A 104 12.75 13.98 2.37
N LEU A 105 11.53 13.47 2.27
CA LEU A 105 10.47 14.11 1.50
C LEU A 105 10.19 15.53 2.02
N THR A 106 10.14 15.70 3.33
CA THR A 106 9.93 17.01 3.96
C THR A 106 11.10 17.96 3.68
N ALA A 107 12.35 17.50 3.79
CA ALA A 107 13.54 18.29 3.48
C ALA A 107 13.58 18.70 1.99
N GLY A 108 13.05 17.84 1.10
CA GLY A 108 12.88 18.12 -0.34
C GLY A 108 11.64 18.95 -0.69
N GLY A 109 10.87 19.42 0.30
CA GLY A 109 9.66 20.21 0.07
C GLY A 109 8.48 19.42 -0.54
N VAL A 110 8.52 18.08 -0.47
CA VAL A 110 7.45 17.22 -0.98
C VAL A 110 6.32 17.14 0.04
N GLU A 111 5.16 17.65 -0.34
CA GLU A 111 3.97 17.61 0.51
C GLU A 111 3.20 16.29 0.34
N VAL A 112 2.81 15.68 1.47
CA VAL A 112 2.02 14.45 1.52
C VAL A 112 0.80 14.64 2.42
N TRP A 113 -0.21 13.80 2.23
CA TRP A 113 -1.40 13.82 3.10
C TRP A 113 -1.04 13.55 4.55
N GLU A 114 -1.69 14.27 5.45
CA GLU A 114 -1.41 14.23 6.89
C GLU A 114 -1.51 12.82 7.48
N HIS A 115 -2.48 12.02 7.04
CA HIS A 115 -2.69 10.66 7.55
C HIS A 115 -1.61 9.65 7.11
N TYR A 116 -0.70 10.05 6.19
CA TYR A 116 0.51 9.28 5.88
C TYR A 116 1.73 9.73 6.67
N ARG A 117 1.68 10.85 7.40
CA ARG A 117 2.83 11.35 8.15
C ARG A 117 3.16 10.48 9.38
N PRO A 118 4.41 10.49 9.84
CA PRO A 118 4.82 9.81 11.07
C PRO A 118 3.91 10.16 12.26
N GLY A 119 3.53 9.15 13.03
CA GLY A 119 2.59 9.28 14.15
C GLY A 119 1.10 9.21 13.77
N ARG A 120 0.75 9.24 12.47
CA ARG A 120 -0.63 9.11 11.98
C ARG A 120 -0.81 7.97 10.97
N TRP A 121 0.27 7.47 10.44
CA TRP A 121 0.28 6.42 9.44
C TRP A 121 -0.23 5.08 10.00
N VAL A 122 -1.14 4.46 9.27
CA VAL A 122 -1.60 3.09 9.51
C VAL A 122 -1.07 2.24 8.36
N PRO A 123 -0.04 1.41 8.56
CA PRO A 123 0.51 0.58 7.49
C PRO A 123 -0.51 -0.49 7.07
N HIS A 124 -0.84 -0.51 5.78
CA HIS A 124 -1.85 -1.43 5.25
C HIS A 124 -1.64 -1.72 3.77
N CYS A 125 -2.18 -2.85 3.33
CA CYS A 125 -2.34 -3.20 1.92
C CYS A 125 -3.83 -3.15 1.57
N THR A 126 -4.22 -2.21 0.71
CA THR A 126 -5.62 -2.04 0.30
C THR A 126 -6.09 -3.22 -0.56
N VAL A 127 -7.23 -3.78 -0.20
CA VAL A 127 -7.88 -4.87 -0.94
C VAL A 127 -8.98 -4.33 -1.85
N SER A 128 -9.83 -3.45 -1.33
CA SER A 128 -10.95 -2.84 -2.05
C SER A 128 -11.20 -1.42 -1.58
N LEU A 129 -11.49 -0.49 -2.49
CA LEU A 129 -11.85 0.88 -2.14
C LEU A 129 -13.33 1.06 -1.79
N ARG A 130 -14.19 0.10 -2.18
CA ARG A 130 -15.63 0.24 -1.96
C ARG A 130 -16.34 -1.11 -1.90
N VAL A 131 -16.27 -1.77 -0.75
CA VAL A 131 -17.04 -2.99 -0.50
C VAL A 131 -18.51 -2.64 -0.28
N PRO A 132 -19.49 -3.30 -0.95
CA PRO A 132 -20.90 -3.12 -0.63
C PRO A 132 -21.20 -3.45 0.84
N ASN A 133 -22.03 -2.64 1.52
CA ASN A 133 -22.28 -2.79 2.97
C ASN A 133 -22.64 -4.22 3.39
N PRO A 134 -23.57 -4.94 2.73
CA PRO A 134 -23.91 -6.30 3.14
C PRO A 134 -22.76 -7.31 2.92
N MET A 135 -21.77 -6.96 2.08
CA MET A 135 -20.65 -7.83 1.76
C MET A 135 -19.41 -7.59 2.63
N MET A 136 -19.40 -6.59 3.51
CA MET A 136 -18.22 -6.26 4.29
C MET A 136 -17.79 -7.40 5.22
N ALA A 137 -18.73 -7.96 5.98
CA ALA A 137 -18.42 -9.07 6.90
C ALA A 137 -17.97 -10.34 6.14
N PRO A 138 -18.61 -10.77 5.05
CA PRO A 138 -18.08 -11.82 4.18
C PRO A 138 -16.68 -11.51 3.65
N ALA A 139 -16.42 -10.29 3.15
CA ALA A 139 -15.13 -9.89 2.62
C ALA A 139 -14.01 -9.94 3.67
N ILE A 140 -14.28 -9.49 4.89
CA ILE A 140 -13.33 -9.61 6.02
C ILE A 140 -13.01 -11.09 6.29
N ARG A 141 -14.03 -11.98 6.33
CA ARG A 141 -13.77 -13.42 6.52
C ARG A 141 -12.86 -14.00 5.44
N ARG A 142 -13.05 -13.61 4.18
CA ARG A 142 -12.13 -14.00 3.09
C ARG A 142 -10.70 -13.52 3.31
N CYS A 143 -10.53 -12.28 3.79
CA CYS A 143 -9.20 -11.77 4.14
C CYS A 143 -8.54 -12.63 5.23
N LEU A 144 -9.29 -13.05 6.26
CA LEU A 144 -8.76 -13.85 7.35
C LEU A 144 -8.28 -15.24 6.91
N GLU A 145 -8.78 -15.79 5.81
CA GLU A 145 -8.37 -17.10 5.28
C GLU A 145 -6.91 -17.13 4.81
N ILE A 146 -6.35 -15.98 4.43
CA ILE A 146 -4.95 -15.89 3.97
C ILE A 146 -3.99 -15.36 5.05
N LEU A 147 -4.50 -14.94 6.19
CA LEU A 147 -3.71 -14.38 7.28
C LEU A 147 -3.30 -15.46 8.31
N PRO A 148 -2.16 -15.34 8.98
CA PRO A 148 -1.14 -14.31 8.76
C PRO A 148 -0.42 -14.46 7.41
N LEU A 149 -0.07 -13.33 6.79
CA LEU A 149 0.69 -13.29 5.55
C LEU A 149 2.02 -12.56 5.79
N ARG A 150 3.11 -13.30 5.77
CA ARG A 150 4.47 -12.73 5.79
C ARG A 150 4.91 -12.41 4.38
N ALA A 151 5.61 -11.30 4.22
CA ALA A 151 6.14 -10.85 2.95
C ALA A 151 7.47 -10.11 3.14
N THR A 152 8.29 -10.13 2.09
CA THR A 152 9.50 -9.32 1.99
C THR A 152 9.26 -8.19 0.98
N VAL A 153 9.69 -6.98 1.31
CA VAL A 153 9.68 -5.85 0.38
C VAL A 153 10.78 -6.05 -0.65
N THR A 154 10.42 -6.09 -1.92
CA THR A 154 11.35 -6.38 -3.03
C THR A 154 11.48 -5.25 -4.05
N GLY A 155 10.72 -4.18 -3.90
CA GLY A 155 10.76 -3.04 -4.80
C GLY A 155 9.98 -1.86 -4.27
N ALA A 156 10.22 -0.69 -4.84
CA ALA A 156 9.47 0.52 -4.60
C ALA A 156 9.26 1.29 -5.89
N ALA A 157 8.18 2.06 -5.96
CA ALA A 157 7.96 3.02 -7.03
C ALA A 157 7.10 4.19 -6.55
N LEU A 158 7.23 5.31 -7.22
CA LEU A 158 6.21 6.34 -7.21
C LEU A 158 5.16 5.99 -8.27
N ALA A 159 3.95 5.70 -7.82
CA ALA A 159 2.82 5.38 -8.69
C ALA A 159 1.93 6.62 -8.90
N ASP A 160 1.73 7.01 -10.15
CA ASP A 160 0.70 7.96 -10.54
C ASP A 160 -0.51 7.19 -11.06
N HIS A 161 -1.45 6.93 -10.17
CA HIS A 161 -2.68 6.19 -10.50
C HIS A 161 -3.65 6.97 -11.39
N ALA A 162 -3.40 8.25 -11.61
CA ALA A 162 -4.19 9.07 -12.53
C ALA A 162 -3.85 8.77 -13.98
N ASN A 163 -2.57 8.54 -14.24
CA ASN A 163 -2.01 8.39 -15.59
C ASN A 163 -1.51 6.97 -15.88
N ASP A 164 -1.66 6.04 -14.93
CA ASP A 164 -1.16 4.64 -14.98
C ASP A 164 0.36 4.59 -15.23
N ILE A 165 1.11 5.51 -14.59
CA ILE A 165 2.56 5.63 -14.71
C ILE A 165 3.23 5.18 -13.42
N LEU A 166 4.30 4.38 -13.55
CA LEU A 166 5.17 3.96 -12.46
C LEU A 166 6.58 4.50 -12.70
N HIS A 167 7.13 5.18 -11.70
CA HIS A 167 8.52 5.61 -11.66
C HIS A 167 9.25 4.73 -10.63
N PRO A 168 10.05 3.72 -11.05
CA PRO A 168 10.83 2.88 -10.14
C PRO A 168 11.82 3.71 -9.31
N LEU A 169 12.07 3.27 -8.06
CA LEU A 169 12.98 3.91 -7.09
C LEU A 169 14.00 2.91 -6.57
#